data_40821479c3cc7385c72de1bae53e3cdd
#
_entry.id   40821479c3cc7385c72de1bae53e3cdd
#
_cell.length_a   1.000
_cell.length_b   1.000
_cell.length_c   1.000
_cell.angle_alpha   90.00
_cell.angle_beta   90.00
_cell.angle_gamma   90.00
#
_symmetry.space_group_name_H-M   'P 1'
#
loop_
_entity.id
_entity.type
_entity.pdbx_description
1 polymer ?
#
loop_
_entity_poly.entity_id
_entity_poly.type
_entity_poly.pdbx_seq_one_letter_code
_entity_poly.pdbx_strand_id
1 'polypeptide(L)'
;AAEQGFSHVLQIDADAQHSFADIPRFIETAQSQPQAVVCGRPVYGGDVPKSRLYGRKITDFWNVLHTWSFDIKDGMCGFRVYPLDAVLPIQYGGAVIGERMDFDNEILIRLHWAGTPFIWLDTPVRYEAGGVSHFNLRRDNLLISKMHARLFCGMVARRLGRLFKRSQAAQAARAHWSAQRERGHRLFLKITEWLVRYLPLWPVHGIAALVAAYFYLTSAAQCRSV
;
A
#
# COMPACT_ATOMS: atom_id res chain seq x y z
N ALA A 1 -5.63 24.53 8.92
CA ALA A 1 -4.65 24.55 7.82
C ALA A 1 -5.35 24.43 6.46
N ALA A 2 -6.11 23.37 6.18
CA ALA A 2 -6.80 23.21 4.89
C ALA A 2 -7.79 24.36 4.58
N GLU A 3 -8.59 24.77 5.54
CA GLU A 3 -9.52 25.91 5.41
C GLU A 3 -8.81 27.24 5.12
N GLN A 4 -7.53 27.33 5.42
CA GLN A 4 -6.68 28.50 5.18
C GLN A 4 -5.88 28.38 3.87
N GLY A 5 -6.12 27.34 3.06
CA GLY A 5 -5.48 27.13 1.77
C GLY A 5 -4.07 26.53 1.81
N PHE A 6 -3.64 25.98 2.96
CA PHE A 6 -2.37 25.26 3.03
C PHE A 6 -2.51 23.88 2.37
N SER A 7 -1.49 23.46 1.62
CA SER A 7 -1.43 22.15 0.97
C SER A 7 -0.77 21.07 1.83
N HIS A 8 0.10 21.47 2.75
CA HIS A 8 0.87 20.56 3.59
C HIS A 8 0.87 21.02 5.05
N VAL A 9 1.15 20.07 5.96
CA VAL A 9 1.40 20.34 7.36
C VAL A 9 2.71 19.68 7.79
N LEU A 10 3.57 20.44 8.47
CA LEU A 10 4.77 19.93 9.08
C LEU A 10 4.50 19.64 10.55
N GLN A 11 4.75 18.40 10.96
CA GLN A 11 4.78 17.96 12.35
C GLN A 11 6.22 17.86 12.81
N ILE A 12 6.50 18.31 14.02
CA ILE A 12 7.76 18.10 14.71
C ILE A 12 7.49 17.97 16.20
N ASP A 13 8.14 17.00 16.85
CA ASP A 13 8.02 16.81 18.29
C ASP A 13 8.66 17.99 19.06
N ALA A 14 7.99 18.45 20.11
CA ALA A 14 8.42 19.61 20.88
C ALA A 14 9.46 19.27 21.97
N ASP A 15 10.07 18.08 21.92
CA ASP A 15 11.04 17.59 22.90
C ASP A 15 12.50 18.00 22.58
N ALA A 16 12.68 18.85 21.57
CA ALA A 16 13.98 19.35 21.11
C ALA A 16 14.97 18.25 20.66
N GLN A 17 14.52 17.03 20.40
CA GLN A 17 15.38 15.94 19.95
C GLN A 17 15.73 16.05 18.47
N HIS A 18 14.90 16.74 17.68
CA HIS A 18 15.11 16.93 16.25
C HIS A 18 15.85 18.23 15.90
N SER A 19 16.66 18.18 14.86
CA SER A 19 17.38 19.35 14.36
C SER A 19 16.44 20.23 13.53
N PHE A 20 16.18 21.46 13.98
CA PHE A 20 15.44 22.46 13.18
C PHE A 20 16.15 22.85 11.88
N ALA A 21 17.46 22.63 11.78
CA ALA A 21 18.21 22.85 10.54
C ALA A 21 17.78 21.94 9.38
N ASP A 22 17.10 20.85 9.68
CA ASP A 22 16.56 19.92 8.67
C ASP A 22 15.21 20.40 8.08
N ILE A 23 14.51 21.35 8.71
CA ILE A 23 13.18 21.82 8.25
C ILE A 23 13.20 22.26 6.79
N PRO A 24 14.15 23.10 6.29
CA PRO A 24 14.16 23.50 4.90
C PRO A 24 14.22 22.31 3.94
N ARG A 25 15.06 21.32 4.23
CA ARG A 25 15.20 20.12 3.40
C ARG A 25 13.90 19.29 3.33
N PHE A 26 13.16 19.20 4.44
CA PHE A 26 11.85 18.54 4.46
C PHE A 26 10.82 19.28 3.62
N ILE A 27 10.80 20.61 3.70
CA ILE A 27 9.89 21.47 2.92
C ILE A 27 10.23 21.37 1.43
N GLU A 28 11.50 21.49 1.04
CA GLU A 28 11.96 21.36 -0.35
C GLU A 28 11.58 20.00 -0.95
N THR A 29 11.76 18.93 -0.16
CA THR A 29 11.37 17.59 -0.59
C THR A 29 9.85 17.49 -0.79
N ALA A 30 9.06 18.04 0.12
CA ALA A 30 7.60 18.04 -0.01
C ALA A 30 7.13 18.89 -1.21
N GLN A 31 7.81 19.99 -1.51
CA GLN A 31 7.50 20.81 -2.70
C GLN A 31 7.86 20.08 -4.00
N SER A 32 8.95 19.32 -4.03
CA SER A 32 9.35 18.55 -5.22
C SER A 32 8.47 17.32 -5.45
N GLN A 33 7.90 16.75 -4.40
CA GLN A 33 7.02 15.58 -4.45
C GLN A 33 5.75 15.79 -3.60
N PRO A 34 4.83 16.63 -4.07
CA PRO A 34 3.72 17.13 -3.24
C PRO A 34 2.69 16.07 -2.82
N GLN A 35 2.72 14.89 -3.42
CA GLN A 35 1.81 13.79 -3.06
C GLN A 35 2.40 12.81 -2.05
N ALA A 36 3.69 12.95 -1.73
CA ALA A 36 4.38 12.04 -0.82
C ALA A 36 4.37 12.57 0.62
N VAL A 37 4.30 11.65 1.57
CA VAL A 37 4.63 11.94 2.97
C VAL A 37 6.14 11.94 3.11
N VAL A 38 6.71 13.06 3.58
CA VAL A 38 8.14 13.15 3.89
C VAL A 38 8.33 12.82 5.37
N CYS A 39 9.05 11.75 5.64
CA CYS A 39 9.26 11.22 6.99
C CYS A 39 10.73 11.29 7.39
N GLY A 40 10.98 11.66 8.63
CA GLY A 40 12.29 11.55 9.26
C GLY A 40 12.62 10.10 9.59
N ARG A 41 13.82 9.64 9.18
CA ARG A 41 14.42 8.41 9.68
C ARG A 41 15.47 8.78 10.71
N PRO A 42 15.26 8.46 11.99
CA PRO A 42 16.18 8.90 13.03
C PRO A 42 17.52 8.19 12.90
N VAL A 43 18.58 8.99 12.88
CA VAL A 43 19.97 8.53 12.98
C VAL A 43 20.44 8.82 14.40
N TYR A 44 20.76 7.76 15.13
CA TYR A 44 21.13 7.84 16.53
C TYR A 44 22.64 7.91 16.73
N GLY A 45 23.07 8.74 17.69
CA GLY A 45 24.41 8.66 18.28
C GLY A 45 24.55 7.42 19.19
N GLY A 46 25.74 7.26 19.81
CA GLY A 46 26.03 6.11 20.68
C GLY A 46 25.23 6.02 21.99
N ASP A 47 24.48 7.07 22.37
CA ASP A 47 23.90 7.24 23.71
C ASP A 47 22.42 6.82 23.82
N VAL A 48 21.90 6.04 22.84
CA VAL A 48 20.49 5.65 22.84
C VAL A 48 20.20 4.52 23.82
N PRO A 49 19.21 4.68 24.72
CA PRO A 49 18.79 3.61 25.62
C PRO A 49 18.33 2.36 24.83
N LYS A 50 18.86 1.19 25.14
CA LYS A 50 18.53 -0.09 24.50
C LYS A 50 17.01 -0.38 24.49
N SER A 51 16.31 0.00 25.55
CA SER A 51 14.86 -0.18 25.68
C SER A 51 14.08 0.54 24.56
N ARG A 52 14.53 1.74 24.14
CA ARG A 52 13.90 2.48 23.04
C ARG A 52 14.14 1.80 21.69
N LEU A 53 15.33 1.24 21.47
CA LEU A 53 15.62 0.47 20.26
C LEU A 53 14.76 -0.80 20.17
N TYR A 54 14.54 -1.50 21.29
CA TYR A 54 13.64 -2.65 21.32
C TYR A 54 12.17 -2.27 21.05
N GLY A 55 11.69 -1.18 21.65
CA GLY A 55 10.35 -0.67 21.39
C GLY A 55 10.13 -0.36 19.92
N ARG A 56 11.11 0.26 19.24
CA ARG A 56 11.04 0.53 17.79
C ARG A 56 10.97 -0.74 16.97
N LYS A 57 11.78 -1.76 17.26
CA LYS A 57 11.72 -3.04 16.55
C LYS A 57 10.36 -3.73 16.66
N ILE A 58 9.71 -3.62 17.82
CA ILE A 58 8.35 -4.13 18.02
C ILE A 58 7.36 -3.35 17.13
N THR A 59 7.48 -2.03 17.11
CA THR A 59 6.64 -1.17 16.24
C THR A 59 6.87 -1.47 14.76
N ASP A 60 8.12 -1.65 14.33
CA ASP A 60 8.46 -2.00 12.95
C ASP A 60 7.87 -3.36 12.56
N PHE A 61 7.93 -4.35 13.43
CA PHE A 61 7.25 -5.63 13.21
C PHE A 61 5.75 -5.46 12.97
N TRP A 62 5.07 -4.66 13.80
CA TRP A 62 3.64 -4.38 13.62
C TRP A 62 3.36 -3.61 12.33
N ASN A 63 4.23 -2.67 11.94
CA ASN A 63 4.11 -1.94 10.69
C ASN A 63 4.15 -2.88 9.48
N VAL A 64 5.13 -3.78 9.46
CA VAL A 64 5.25 -4.81 8.40
C VAL A 64 4.01 -5.71 8.40
N LEU A 65 3.53 -6.15 9.57
CA LEU A 65 2.35 -7.00 9.66
C LEU A 65 1.10 -6.31 9.11
N HIS A 66 0.87 -5.03 9.43
CA HIS A 66 -0.31 -4.29 8.98
C HIS A 66 -0.28 -3.90 7.51
N THR A 67 0.91 -3.60 6.98
CA THR A 67 1.09 -3.13 5.60
C THR A 67 1.49 -4.24 4.63
N TRP A 68 2.15 -5.30 5.11
CA TRP A 68 2.87 -6.31 4.32
C TRP A 68 3.90 -5.68 3.39
N SER A 69 4.52 -4.62 3.86
CA SER A 69 5.55 -3.87 3.18
C SER A 69 6.59 -3.39 4.17
N PHE A 70 7.76 -3.06 3.66
CA PHE A 70 8.85 -2.40 4.37
C PHE A 70 8.92 -0.90 4.07
N ASP A 71 7.87 -0.31 3.51
CA ASP A 71 7.83 1.11 3.14
C ASP A 71 7.86 2.03 4.36
N ILE A 72 7.25 1.61 5.48
CA ILE A 72 7.31 2.35 6.75
C ILE A 72 8.60 1.94 7.49
N LYS A 73 9.61 2.82 7.44
CA LYS A 73 10.92 2.57 8.05
C LYS A 73 10.98 2.93 9.53
N ASP A 74 10.16 3.86 9.98
CA ASP A 74 10.01 4.26 11.38
C ASP A 74 8.62 4.82 11.65
N GLY A 75 7.88 4.19 12.54
CA GLY A 75 6.52 4.62 12.92
C GLY A 75 6.47 5.59 14.09
N MET A 76 7.60 5.89 14.75
CA MET A 76 7.64 6.63 16.01
C MET A 76 8.30 8.00 15.89
N CYS A 77 8.94 8.32 14.77
CA CYS A 77 9.55 9.63 14.55
C CYS A 77 8.46 10.65 14.22
N GLY A 78 8.30 11.67 15.04
CA GLY A 78 7.31 12.74 14.87
C GLY A 78 7.76 13.87 13.95
N PHE A 79 8.88 13.74 13.23
CA PHE A 79 9.31 14.75 12.26
C PHE A 79 8.85 14.37 10.85
N ARG A 80 7.76 15.01 10.40
CA ARG A 80 7.10 14.63 9.14
C ARG A 80 6.44 15.83 8.43
N VAL A 81 6.35 15.75 7.10
CA VAL A 81 5.50 16.64 6.30
C VAL A 81 4.44 15.81 5.62
N TYR A 82 3.19 16.16 5.85
CA TYR A 82 2.03 15.46 5.32
C TYR A 82 1.34 16.30 4.24
N PRO A 83 1.01 15.74 3.07
CA PRO A 83 0.07 16.35 2.14
C PRO A 83 -1.35 16.28 2.73
N LEU A 84 -2.02 17.44 2.85
CA LEU A 84 -3.35 17.52 3.45
C LEU A 84 -4.38 16.75 2.64
N ASP A 85 -4.26 16.72 1.32
CA ASP A 85 -5.15 15.96 0.43
C ASP A 85 -5.15 14.45 0.73
N ALA A 86 -4.04 13.91 1.24
CA ALA A 86 -3.94 12.51 1.64
C ALA A 86 -4.46 12.27 3.06
N VAL A 87 -4.28 13.23 3.98
CA VAL A 87 -4.64 13.08 5.40
C VAL A 87 -6.13 13.33 5.64
N LEU A 88 -6.70 14.38 5.02
CA LEU A 88 -8.08 14.79 5.27
C LEU A 88 -9.12 13.70 4.96
N PRO A 89 -9.03 12.94 3.86
CA PRO A 89 -9.96 11.84 3.61
C PRO A 89 -9.91 10.75 4.68
N ILE A 90 -8.74 10.53 5.30
CA ILE A 90 -8.58 9.56 6.37
C ILE A 90 -9.22 10.09 7.66
N GLN A 91 -8.98 11.35 7.96
CA GLN A 91 -9.48 12.01 9.19
C GLN A 91 -11.00 12.19 9.16
N TYR A 92 -11.56 12.65 8.04
CA TYR A 92 -13.01 12.90 7.90
C TYR A 92 -13.79 11.68 7.36
N GLY A 93 -13.10 10.63 6.93
CA GLY A 93 -13.71 9.39 6.41
C GLY A 93 -14.34 8.47 7.48
N GLY A 94 -14.57 8.97 8.70
CA GLY A 94 -15.19 8.22 9.80
C GLY A 94 -14.26 7.20 10.47
N ALA A 95 -12.98 7.21 10.12
CA ALA A 95 -12.00 6.36 10.80
C ALA A 95 -11.65 6.94 12.18
N VAL A 96 -11.76 6.12 13.21
CA VAL A 96 -11.23 6.48 14.53
C VAL A 96 -9.71 6.45 14.45
N ILE A 97 -9.07 7.58 14.65
CA ILE A 97 -7.61 7.74 14.70
C ILE A 97 -7.21 8.08 16.13
N GLY A 98 -6.07 7.56 16.59
CA GLY A 98 -5.51 7.92 17.88
C GLY A 98 -5.15 9.40 17.94
N GLU A 99 -5.12 9.96 19.17
CA GLU A 99 -4.85 11.39 19.40
C GLU A 99 -3.56 11.59 20.22
N ARG A 100 -2.88 10.52 20.61
CA ARG A 100 -1.69 10.53 21.45
C ARG A 100 -0.55 9.70 20.84
N MET A 101 0.11 8.87 21.65
CA MET A 101 1.23 8.00 21.23
C MET A 101 0.85 6.96 20.18
N ASP A 102 -0.44 6.72 19.97
CA ASP A 102 -1.00 5.86 18.94
C ASP A 102 -1.19 6.58 17.59
N PHE A 103 -1.25 7.92 17.56
CA PHE A 103 -1.45 8.70 16.33
C PHE A 103 -0.35 8.45 15.29
N ASP A 104 0.90 8.63 15.69
CA ASP A 104 2.04 8.67 14.77
C ASP A 104 2.20 7.41 13.94
N ASN A 105 1.95 6.27 14.53
CA ASN A 105 2.04 5.00 13.84
C ASN A 105 0.78 4.70 13.02
N GLU A 106 -0.40 5.01 13.58
CA GLU A 106 -1.67 4.74 12.93
C GLU A 106 -1.83 5.52 11.63
N ILE A 107 -1.50 6.81 11.62
CA ILE A 107 -1.65 7.65 10.44
C ILE A 107 -0.78 7.16 9.27
N LEU A 108 0.46 6.71 9.53
CA LEU A 108 1.33 6.16 8.49
C LEU A 108 0.76 4.87 7.88
N ILE A 109 0.26 3.95 8.72
CA ILE A 109 -0.34 2.70 8.23
C ILE A 109 -1.56 3.00 7.36
N ARG A 110 -2.41 3.96 7.76
CA ARG A 110 -3.59 4.34 6.99
C ARG A 110 -3.24 5.04 5.68
N LEU A 111 -2.23 5.92 5.67
CA LEU A 111 -1.70 6.55 4.45
C LEU A 111 -1.11 5.52 3.50
N HIS A 112 -0.36 4.55 4.02
CA HIS A 112 0.11 3.42 3.22
C HIS A 112 -1.05 2.62 2.60
N TRP A 113 -2.11 2.36 3.37
CA TRP A 113 -3.30 1.69 2.85
C TRP A 113 -4.04 2.51 1.78
N ALA A 114 -3.96 3.83 1.83
CA ALA A 114 -4.49 4.73 0.83
C ALA A 114 -3.62 4.80 -0.45
N GLY A 115 -2.41 4.21 -0.42
CA GLY A 115 -1.47 4.23 -1.54
C GLY A 115 -0.61 5.49 -1.61
N THR A 116 -0.54 6.26 -0.51
CA THR A 116 0.30 7.46 -0.44
C THR A 116 1.77 7.05 -0.45
N PRO A 117 2.63 7.63 -1.30
CA PRO A 117 4.07 7.36 -1.32
C PRO A 117 4.78 7.96 -0.11
N PHE A 118 5.89 7.34 0.30
CA PHE A 118 6.73 7.79 1.42
C PHE A 118 8.13 8.12 0.96
N ILE A 119 8.66 9.24 1.44
CA ILE A 119 10.06 9.65 1.27
C ILE A 119 10.70 9.73 2.65
N TRP A 120 11.84 9.07 2.79
CA TRP A 120 12.55 8.99 4.07
C TRP A 120 13.83 9.80 4.02
N LEU A 121 13.93 10.76 4.92
CA LEU A 121 15.12 11.60 5.10
C LEU A 121 15.80 11.25 6.41
N ASP A 122 17.09 10.99 6.35
CA ASP A 122 17.89 10.76 7.54
C ASP A 122 18.01 12.06 8.34
N THR A 123 17.63 12.03 9.61
CA THR A 123 17.70 13.18 10.52
C THR A 123 18.36 12.76 11.84
N PRO A 124 19.37 13.52 12.30
CA PRO A 124 19.99 13.23 13.58
C PRO A 124 19.02 13.46 14.72
N VAL A 125 18.97 12.51 15.64
CA VAL A 125 18.18 12.61 16.88
C VAL A 125 19.13 12.60 18.06
N ARG A 126 19.01 13.62 18.92
CA ARG A 126 19.83 13.76 20.13
C ARG A 126 18.96 13.47 21.35
N TYR A 127 19.48 12.64 22.24
CA TYR A 127 18.86 12.41 23.54
C TYR A 127 19.60 13.21 24.61
N GLU A 128 18.90 14.13 25.27
CA GLU A 128 19.45 14.83 26.42
C GLU A 128 19.39 13.92 27.66
N ALA A 129 20.48 13.85 28.38
CA ALA A 129 20.53 13.13 29.64
C ALA A 129 19.59 13.83 30.64
N GLY A 130 18.62 13.10 31.19
CA GLY A 130 17.65 13.64 32.15
C GLY A 130 16.35 14.15 31.54
N GLY A 131 16.13 13.97 30.20
CA GLY A 131 14.88 14.33 29.57
C GLY A 131 13.67 13.61 30.18
N VAL A 132 12.58 14.35 30.46
CA VAL A 132 11.34 13.80 31.02
C VAL A 132 10.54 13.10 29.96
N SER A 133 10.25 11.81 30.16
CA SER A 133 9.35 11.08 29.28
C SER A 133 7.90 11.29 29.72
N HIS A 134 7.06 11.82 28.83
CA HIS A 134 5.62 11.92 29.04
C HIS A 134 4.84 10.63 28.73
N PHE A 135 5.56 9.54 28.49
CA PHE A 135 4.97 8.22 28.22
C PHE A 135 4.45 7.58 29.50
N ASN A 136 3.14 7.37 29.56
CA ASN A 136 2.50 6.62 30.65
C ASN A 136 2.42 5.14 30.29
N LEU A 137 3.23 4.30 30.96
CA LEU A 137 3.41 2.90 30.60
C LEU A 137 2.09 2.11 30.50
N ARG A 138 1.13 2.31 31.41
CA ARG A 138 -0.15 1.58 31.38
C ARG A 138 -1.11 2.15 30.37
N ARG A 139 -1.34 3.46 30.38
CA ARG A 139 -2.32 4.14 29.55
C ARG A 139 -1.94 4.08 28.06
N ASP A 140 -0.69 4.43 27.76
CA ASP A 140 -0.23 4.54 26.37
C ASP A 140 -0.04 3.15 25.73
N ASN A 141 0.42 2.14 26.48
CA ASN A 141 0.45 0.76 26.00
C ASN A 141 -0.97 0.22 25.73
N LEU A 142 -1.97 0.58 26.53
CA LEU A 142 -3.34 0.19 26.27
C LEU A 142 -3.89 0.85 24.99
N LEU A 143 -3.61 2.13 24.76
CA LEU A 143 -3.99 2.85 23.55
C LEU A 143 -3.31 2.25 22.32
N ILE A 144 -2.02 2.01 22.37
CA ILE A 144 -1.24 1.37 21.32
C ILE A 144 -1.78 -0.04 21.01
N SER A 145 -2.09 -0.83 22.06
CA SER A 145 -2.66 -2.17 21.87
C SER A 145 -4.05 -2.14 21.21
N LYS A 146 -4.91 -1.21 21.63
CA LYS A 146 -6.23 -0.98 20.99
C LYS A 146 -6.08 -0.54 19.53
N MET A 147 -5.13 0.34 19.23
CA MET A 147 -4.79 0.76 17.89
C MET A 147 -4.38 -0.44 17.02
N HIS A 148 -3.44 -1.26 17.49
CA HIS A 148 -3.00 -2.45 16.75
C HIS A 148 -4.13 -3.45 16.53
N ALA A 149 -5.01 -3.69 17.50
CA ALA A 149 -6.18 -4.54 17.34
C ALA A 149 -7.13 -3.99 16.26
N ARG A 150 -7.42 -2.69 16.29
CA ARG A 150 -8.26 -2.00 15.29
C ARG A 150 -7.65 -2.08 13.89
N LEU A 151 -6.36 -1.82 13.77
CA LEU A 151 -5.64 -1.91 12.49
C LEU A 151 -5.58 -3.36 11.98
N PHE A 152 -5.40 -4.34 12.86
CA PHE A 152 -5.41 -5.75 12.47
C PHE A 152 -6.76 -6.15 11.88
N CYS A 153 -7.85 -5.82 12.56
CA CYS A 153 -9.20 -6.07 12.03
C CYS A 153 -9.42 -5.35 10.69
N GLY A 154 -8.98 -4.09 10.57
CA GLY A 154 -9.04 -3.32 9.33
C GLY A 154 -8.23 -3.95 8.20
N MET A 155 -7.03 -4.44 8.48
CA MET A 155 -6.18 -5.16 7.51
C MET A 155 -6.88 -6.44 7.02
N VAL A 156 -7.42 -7.25 7.91
CA VAL A 156 -8.13 -8.49 7.57
C VAL A 156 -9.35 -8.18 6.70
N ALA A 157 -10.18 -7.22 7.11
CA ALA A 157 -11.36 -6.81 6.34
C ALA A 157 -11.00 -6.33 4.92
N ARG A 158 -9.94 -5.52 4.77
CA ARG A 158 -9.44 -5.06 3.46
C ARG A 158 -8.94 -6.21 2.59
N ARG A 159 -8.27 -7.20 3.17
CA ARG A 159 -7.80 -8.38 2.43
C ARG A 159 -8.95 -9.26 1.97
N LEU A 160 -9.88 -9.56 2.86
CA LEU A 160 -11.08 -10.31 2.52
C LEU A 160 -11.88 -9.57 1.43
N GLY A 161 -12.10 -8.26 1.56
CA GLY A 161 -12.78 -7.45 0.55
C GLY A 161 -12.09 -7.48 -0.82
N ARG A 162 -10.75 -7.48 -0.87
CA ARG A 162 -10.00 -7.65 -2.12
C ARG A 162 -10.15 -9.03 -2.73
N LEU A 163 -10.16 -10.08 -1.91
CA LEU A 163 -10.38 -11.46 -2.36
C LEU A 163 -11.79 -11.63 -2.95
N PHE A 164 -12.81 -11.09 -2.29
CA PHE A 164 -14.19 -11.12 -2.79
C PHE A 164 -14.34 -10.36 -4.12
N LYS A 165 -13.76 -9.14 -4.23
CA LYS A 165 -13.78 -8.37 -5.48
C LYS A 165 -13.07 -9.11 -6.62
N ARG A 166 -11.93 -9.76 -6.33
CA ARG A 166 -11.19 -10.55 -7.31
C ARG A 166 -11.98 -11.78 -7.75
N SER A 167 -12.68 -12.44 -6.82
CA SER A 167 -13.56 -13.57 -7.13
C SER A 167 -14.73 -13.15 -8.02
N GLN A 168 -15.39 -12.03 -7.70
CA GLN A 168 -16.49 -11.49 -8.52
C GLN A 168 -16.01 -11.08 -9.92
N ALA A 169 -14.85 -10.42 -10.03
CA ALA A 169 -14.26 -10.08 -11.31
C ALA A 169 -13.92 -11.32 -12.14
N ALA A 170 -13.38 -12.37 -11.51
CA ALA A 170 -13.10 -13.64 -12.16
C ALA A 170 -14.38 -14.36 -12.62
N GLN A 171 -15.45 -14.30 -11.82
CA GLN A 171 -16.76 -14.85 -12.21
C GLN A 171 -17.38 -14.05 -13.35
N ALA A 172 -17.33 -12.72 -13.30
CA ALA A 172 -17.80 -11.86 -14.40
C ALA A 172 -17.05 -12.11 -15.71
N ALA A 173 -15.71 -12.26 -15.62
CA ALA A 173 -14.89 -12.62 -16.77
C ALA A 173 -15.28 -14.00 -17.35
N ARG A 174 -15.49 -15.01 -16.50
CA ARG A 174 -15.97 -16.33 -16.94
C ARG A 174 -17.36 -16.27 -17.58
N ALA A 175 -18.29 -15.51 -16.98
CA ALA A 175 -19.63 -15.31 -17.55
C ALA A 175 -19.57 -14.61 -18.90
N HIS A 176 -18.66 -13.63 -19.06
CA HIS A 176 -18.44 -12.95 -20.36
C HIS A 176 -17.89 -13.91 -21.41
N TRP A 177 -16.94 -14.81 -21.04
CA TRP A 177 -16.41 -15.83 -21.95
C TRP A 177 -17.47 -16.87 -22.32
N SER A 178 -18.32 -17.30 -21.38
CA SER A 178 -19.40 -18.25 -21.65
C SER A 178 -20.55 -17.66 -22.49
N ALA A 179 -20.73 -16.34 -22.44
CA ALA A 179 -21.72 -15.63 -23.25
C ALA A 179 -21.23 -15.30 -24.68
N GLN A 180 -19.92 -15.38 -24.93
CA GLN A 180 -19.41 -15.28 -26.29
C GLN A 180 -19.84 -16.53 -27.08
N ARG A 181 -20.75 -16.31 -28.02
CA ARG A 181 -21.22 -17.34 -28.91
C ARG A 181 -20.02 -17.99 -29.61
N GLU A 182 -19.78 -19.28 -29.38
CA GLU A 182 -18.72 -20.03 -30.05
C GLU A 182 -18.85 -19.81 -31.56
N ARG A 183 -17.83 -19.19 -32.16
CA ARG A 183 -17.77 -18.96 -33.61
C ARG A 183 -17.52 -20.26 -34.40
N GLY A 184 -17.30 -21.37 -33.69
CA GLY A 184 -17.13 -22.69 -34.26
C GLY A 184 -18.49 -23.37 -34.50
N HIS A 185 -18.78 -23.70 -35.75
CA HIS A 185 -19.92 -24.56 -36.06
C HIS A 185 -19.71 -25.93 -35.39
N ARG A 186 -20.70 -26.45 -34.64
CA ARG A 186 -20.62 -27.77 -33.96
C ARG A 186 -20.12 -28.90 -34.86
N LEU A 187 -20.35 -28.76 -36.16
CA LEU A 187 -19.85 -29.67 -37.19
C LEU A 187 -18.31 -29.68 -37.25
N PHE A 188 -17.67 -28.49 -37.19
CA PHE A 188 -16.21 -28.39 -37.23
C PHE A 188 -15.56 -29.03 -36.00
N LEU A 189 -16.16 -28.88 -34.80
CA LEU A 189 -15.68 -29.54 -33.61
C LEU A 189 -15.74 -31.08 -33.72
N LYS A 190 -16.85 -31.61 -34.25
CA LYS A 190 -16.97 -33.04 -34.51
C LYS A 190 -15.98 -33.56 -35.55
N ILE A 191 -15.77 -32.79 -36.63
CA ILE A 191 -14.75 -33.11 -37.66
C ILE A 191 -13.34 -33.10 -37.05
N THR A 192 -13.01 -32.11 -36.20
CA THR A 192 -11.71 -32.02 -35.54
C THR A 192 -11.52 -33.20 -34.58
N GLU A 193 -12.52 -33.55 -33.78
CA GLU A 193 -12.49 -34.70 -32.91
C GLU A 193 -12.29 -36.01 -33.66
N TRP A 194 -12.99 -36.19 -34.80
CA TRP A 194 -12.84 -37.35 -35.69
C TRP A 194 -11.43 -37.41 -36.29
N LEU A 195 -10.92 -36.27 -36.81
CA LEU A 195 -9.56 -36.16 -37.35
C LEU A 195 -8.48 -36.52 -36.36
N VAL A 196 -8.56 -36.01 -35.12
CA VAL A 196 -7.60 -36.32 -34.06
C VAL A 196 -7.66 -37.79 -33.64
N ARG A 197 -8.84 -38.41 -33.74
CA ARG A 197 -9.04 -39.80 -33.33
C ARG A 197 -8.56 -40.84 -34.36
N TYR A 198 -8.60 -40.51 -35.65
CA TYR A 198 -8.40 -41.47 -36.71
C TYR A 198 -7.23 -41.14 -37.66
N LEU A 199 -6.63 -39.95 -37.62
CA LEU A 199 -5.47 -39.59 -38.43
C LEU A 199 -4.16 -39.57 -37.63
N PRO A 200 -3.03 -39.89 -38.27
CA PRO A 200 -1.69 -39.68 -37.67
C PRO A 200 -1.50 -38.20 -37.31
N LEU A 201 -0.72 -37.93 -36.27
CA LEU A 201 -0.55 -36.60 -35.68
C LEU A 201 0.00 -35.53 -36.65
N TRP A 202 0.80 -35.92 -37.65
CA TRP A 202 1.43 -34.96 -38.54
C TRP A 202 0.48 -34.20 -39.50
N PRO A 203 -0.60 -34.80 -40.09
CA PRO A 203 -1.57 -34.00 -40.82
C PRO A 203 -2.46 -33.14 -39.92
N VAL A 204 -2.73 -33.60 -38.72
CA VAL A 204 -3.53 -32.85 -37.74
C VAL A 204 -2.82 -31.56 -37.31
N HIS A 205 -1.51 -31.58 -37.13
CA HIS A 205 -0.71 -30.37 -36.85
C HIS A 205 -0.76 -29.37 -38.03
N GLY A 206 -0.69 -29.87 -39.27
CA GLY A 206 -0.81 -29.02 -40.47
C GLY A 206 -2.17 -28.31 -40.54
N ILE A 207 -3.26 -29.03 -40.28
CA ILE A 207 -4.62 -28.48 -40.29
C ILE A 207 -4.78 -27.48 -39.12
N ALA A 208 -4.28 -27.81 -37.94
CA ALA A 208 -4.33 -26.91 -36.79
C ALA A 208 -3.56 -25.60 -37.05
N ALA A 209 -2.40 -25.66 -37.67
CA ALA A 209 -1.64 -24.48 -38.07
C ALA A 209 -2.38 -23.59 -39.08
N LEU A 210 -3.07 -24.20 -40.07
CA LEU A 210 -3.87 -23.47 -41.03
C LEU A 210 -5.09 -22.79 -40.37
N VAL A 211 -5.77 -23.48 -39.47
CA VAL A 211 -6.88 -22.93 -38.70
C VAL A 211 -6.40 -21.79 -37.80
N ALA A 212 -5.25 -21.94 -37.09
CA ALA A 212 -4.68 -20.90 -36.29
C ALA A 212 -4.30 -19.67 -37.14
N ALA A 213 -3.68 -19.86 -38.31
CA ALA A 213 -3.35 -18.78 -39.24
C ALA A 213 -4.61 -18.06 -39.73
N TYR A 214 -5.66 -18.78 -40.06
CA TYR A 214 -6.95 -18.19 -40.46
C TYR A 214 -7.53 -17.31 -39.37
N PHE A 215 -7.58 -17.79 -38.10
CA PHE A 215 -8.08 -17.00 -36.99
C PHE A 215 -7.16 -15.81 -36.68
N TYR A 216 -5.85 -15.97 -36.81
CA TYR A 216 -4.90 -14.87 -36.63
C TYR A 216 -5.13 -13.75 -37.67
N LEU A 217 -5.28 -14.10 -38.93
CA LEU A 217 -5.52 -13.14 -40.04
C LEU A 217 -6.88 -12.46 -39.96
N THR A 218 -7.92 -13.19 -39.53
CA THR A 218 -9.29 -12.64 -39.40
C THR A 218 -9.48 -11.85 -38.09
N SER A 219 -8.76 -12.17 -37.02
CA SER A 219 -8.83 -11.40 -35.74
C SER A 219 -7.98 -10.12 -35.79
N ALA A 220 -6.89 -10.10 -36.57
CA ALA A 220 -6.07 -8.90 -36.76
C ALA A 220 -6.84 -7.76 -37.43
N ALA A 221 -7.89 -8.06 -38.17
CA ALA A 221 -8.79 -7.05 -38.75
C ALA A 221 -9.71 -6.38 -37.72
N GLN A 222 -9.97 -7.03 -36.56
CA GLN A 222 -10.83 -6.50 -35.50
C GLN A 222 -10.06 -5.71 -34.43
N CYS A 223 -8.75 -5.94 -34.25
CA CYS A 223 -7.91 -5.14 -33.34
C CYS A 223 -7.55 -3.75 -33.87
N ARG A 224 -7.85 -3.42 -35.15
CA ARG A 224 -7.62 -2.08 -35.73
C ARG A 224 -8.82 -1.14 -35.63
N SER A 225 -9.90 -1.57 -34.99
CA SER A 225 -11.16 -0.79 -34.90
C SER A 225 -11.52 -0.43 -33.45
N VAL A 226 -10.53 -0.41 -32.51
CA VAL A 226 -10.68 0.14 -31.17
C VAL A 226 -9.70 1.28 -30.95
#